data_08ee2c43bed0f2ea2b22f4495ffdb167
#
_entry.id   08ee2c43bed0f2ea2b22f4495ffdb167
#
_cell.length_a   1.000
_cell.length_b   1.000
_cell.length_c   1.000
_cell.angle_alpha   90.00
_cell.angle_beta   90.00
_cell.angle_gamma   90.00
#
_symmetry.space_group_name_H-M   'P 1'
#
loop_
_entity.id
_entity.type
_entity.pdbx_description
1 polymer ?
#
loop_
_entity_poly.entity_id
_entity_poly.type
_entity_poly.pdbx_seq_one_letter_code
_entity_poly.pdbx_strand_id
1 'polypeptide(L)'
;MLIAGMILSFASCGNNDVEETTTEATTTEATTTTEETTTEHVGGGEVANMDAKSALEGLFDEFHNQLAPAFGAESGEEIKGVYVGTEVQYDVWVDEETGEEYQIPNPVAAPGAIDLSSEENQLYMTYFPMDLADKLDSAALFYNMMNANTNGTFAAFGLKDSADVQTVAAALKDALANNMWFCGFPDGLYIAEVDGVIISAFAGNDPLNAFKAAVAATYENVNVLYDEAIGF
;
A
#
# COMPACT_ATOMS: atom_id res chain seq x y z
N MET A 1 24.06 17.93 36.65
CA MET A 1 23.90 18.05 35.23
C MET A 1 22.40 18.05 34.94
N LEU A 2 21.82 19.22 34.75
CA LEU A 2 20.35 19.41 34.62
C LEU A 2 19.94 19.13 33.16
N ILE A 3 18.98 18.26 32.97
CA ILE A 3 18.29 18.07 31.70
C ILE A 3 17.02 18.91 31.73
N ALA A 4 16.99 19.97 30.90
CA ALA A 4 15.85 20.83 30.73
C ALA A 4 14.84 20.17 29.77
N GLY A 5 13.64 19.88 30.28
CA GLY A 5 12.53 19.38 29.46
C GLY A 5 11.89 20.55 28.68
N MET A 6 11.76 20.34 27.37
CA MET A 6 11.09 21.30 26.49
C MET A 6 9.63 20.85 26.34
N ILE A 7 8.72 21.64 26.94
CA ILE A 7 7.27 21.45 26.79
C ILE A 7 6.83 22.25 25.56
N LEU A 8 6.38 21.57 24.52
CA LEU A 8 5.73 22.21 23.37
C LEU A 8 4.23 22.34 23.65
N SER A 9 3.79 23.56 23.81
CA SER A 9 2.38 23.91 23.91
C SER A 9 1.78 24.06 22.52
N PHE A 10 0.78 23.23 22.20
CA PHE A 10 -0.03 23.38 20.99
C PHE A 10 -1.13 24.40 21.24
N ALA A 11 -1.10 25.50 20.46
CA ALA A 11 -2.14 26.52 20.47
C ALA A 11 -3.36 26.02 19.66
N SER A 12 -4.51 26.00 20.32
CA SER A 12 -5.84 25.79 19.76
C SER A 12 -6.20 26.94 18.82
N CYS A 13 -6.58 26.67 17.59
CA CYS A 13 -7.24 27.62 16.69
C CYS A 13 -8.75 27.52 16.84
N GLY A 14 -9.36 28.71 16.99
CA GLY A 14 -10.67 28.93 17.48
C GLY A 14 -11.84 28.64 16.54
N ASN A 15 -13.00 28.63 17.20
CA ASN A 15 -14.36 28.61 16.69
C ASN A 15 -14.63 29.63 15.59
N ASN A 16 -15.34 29.19 14.55
CA ASN A 16 -16.22 30.06 13.78
C ASN A 16 -17.61 29.45 13.82
N ASP A 17 -18.51 30.20 14.45
CA ASP A 17 -19.95 30.02 14.42
C ASP A 17 -20.45 30.19 12.98
N VAL A 18 -21.19 29.26 12.45
CA VAL A 18 -21.98 29.39 11.21
C VAL A 18 -23.42 28.93 11.51
N GLU A 19 -24.34 29.86 11.23
CA GLU A 19 -25.78 29.78 11.46
C GLU A 19 -26.43 28.55 10.85
N GLU A 20 -27.35 27.97 11.64
CA GLU A 20 -28.32 26.94 11.24
C GLU A 20 -29.24 27.45 10.13
N THR A 21 -29.22 26.80 8.97
CA THR A 21 -30.29 26.89 8.01
C THR A 21 -30.90 25.50 7.85
N THR A 22 -32.07 25.34 8.46
CA THR A 22 -32.90 24.13 8.38
C THR A 22 -33.50 24.01 6.98
N THR A 23 -33.09 22.99 6.22
CA THR A 23 -33.80 22.57 5.01
C THR A 23 -34.21 21.12 5.18
N GLU A 24 -35.53 20.90 5.27
CA GLU A 24 -36.12 19.57 5.25
C GLU A 24 -35.84 18.89 3.90
N ALA A 25 -35.14 17.78 3.92
CA ALA A 25 -34.98 16.92 2.74
C ALA A 25 -35.68 15.58 2.96
N THR A 26 -36.61 15.36 2.10
CA THR A 26 -37.44 14.16 1.96
C THR A 26 -36.57 12.90 1.75
N THR A 27 -36.68 11.96 2.67
CA THR A 27 -36.00 10.65 2.60
C THR A 27 -36.71 9.79 1.55
N THR A 28 -36.01 9.48 0.47
CA THR A 28 -36.39 8.38 -0.43
C THR A 28 -35.48 7.19 -0.11
N GLU A 29 -36.04 6.17 0.52
CA GLU A 29 -35.39 4.89 0.73
C GLU A 29 -35.13 4.20 -0.62
N ALA A 30 -33.89 4.11 -1.04
CA ALA A 30 -33.45 3.21 -2.10
C ALA A 30 -32.99 1.91 -1.46
N THR A 31 -33.81 0.88 -1.53
CA THR A 31 -33.45 -0.49 -1.15
C THR A 31 -32.48 -1.04 -2.20
N THR A 32 -31.19 -1.03 -1.90
CA THR A 32 -30.18 -1.73 -2.70
C THR A 32 -30.13 -3.17 -2.23
N THR A 33 -30.70 -4.07 -3.01
CA THR A 33 -30.55 -5.52 -2.84
C THR A 33 -29.15 -5.88 -3.33
N THR A 34 -28.24 -6.14 -2.41
CA THR A 34 -26.93 -6.74 -2.72
C THR A 34 -27.17 -8.23 -2.95
N GLU A 35 -27.08 -8.68 -4.18
CA GLU A 35 -26.98 -10.12 -4.50
C GLU A 35 -25.58 -10.59 -4.11
N GLU A 36 -25.50 -11.38 -3.03
CA GLU A 36 -24.30 -12.17 -2.71
C GLU A 36 -24.13 -13.24 -3.80
N THR A 37 -23.18 -12.99 -4.71
CA THR A 37 -22.71 -14.02 -5.63
C THR A 37 -21.71 -14.88 -4.88
N THR A 38 -22.19 -15.95 -4.26
CA THR A 38 -21.34 -17.01 -3.70
C THR A 38 -20.76 -17.80 -4.85
N THR A 39 -19.53 -17.50 -5.25
CA THR A 39 -18.79 -18.35 -6.18
C THR A 39 -18.18 -19.51 -5.39
N GLU A 40 -18.74 -20.72 -5.56
CA GLU A 40 -18.14 -21.94 -5.02
C GLU A 40 -16.78 -22.17 -5.70
N HIS A 41 -15.72 -22.06 -4.92
CA HIS A 41 -14.36 -22.39 -5.34
C HIS A 41 -14.21 -23.92 -5.34
N VAL A 42 -14.28 -24.53 -6.51
CA VAL A 42 -14.01 -25.96 -6.71
C VAL A 42 -12.64 -26.11 -7.35
N GLY A 43 -11.70 -26.69 -6.62
CA GLY A 43 -10.57 -27.34 -7.26
C GLY A 43 -9.23 -27.19 -6.56
N GLY A 44 -8.90 -28.14 -5.68
CA GLY A 44 -7.51 -28.36 -5.27
C GLY A 44 -6.69 -28.88 -6.44
N GLY A 45 -5.92 -28.01 -7.08
CA GLY A 45 -4.76 -28.32 -7.90
C GLY A 45 -3.58 -27.63 -7.26
N GLU A 46 -2.39 -28.25 -7.23
CA GLU A 46 -1.16 -27.56 -6.89
C GLU A 46 -1.01 -26.39 -7.86
N VAL A 47 -1.45 -25.21 -7.42
CA VAL A 47 -1.13 -23.95 -8.08
C VAL A 47 0.36 -23.75 -7.81
N ALA A 48 1.16 -23.59 -8.86
CA ALA A 48 2.52 -23.10 -8.70
C ALA A 48 2.39 -21.73 -8.01
N ASN A 49 2.55 -21.69 -6.70
CA ASN A 49 2.35 -20.50 -5.92
C ASN A 49 3.39 -19.46 -6.34
N MET A 50 2.94 -18.42 -7.00
CA MET A 50 3.72 -17.21 -7.21
C MET A 50 4.03 -16.64 -5.82
N ASP A 51 5.30 -16.30 -5.54
CA ASP A 51 5.63 -15.62 -4.30
C ASP A 51 5.24 -14.14 -4.36
N ALA A 52 5.12 -13.51 -3.18
CA ALA A 52 4.68 -12.13 -3.06
C ALA A 52 5.56 -11.12 -3.80
N LYS A 53 6.89 -11.32 -3.81
CA LYS A 53 7.82 -10.42 -4.52
C LYS A 53 7.64 -10.54 -6.03
N SER A 54 7.58 -11.76 -6.56
CA SER A 54 7.34 -12.02 -7.98
C SER A 54 6.01 -11.44 -8.46
N ALA A 55 4.96 -11.48 -7.61
CA ALA A 55 3.69 -10.86 -7.92
C ALA A 55 3.81 -9.34 -8.12
N LEU A 56 4.54 -8.64 -7.27
CA LEU A 56 4.76 -7.21 -7.44
C LEU A 56 5.73 -6.87 -8.56
N GLU A 57 6.80 -7.64 -8.74
CA GLU A 57 7.77 -7.44 -9.84
C GLU A 57 7.09 -7.55 -11.20
N GLY A 58 6.15 -8.49 -11.36
CA GLY A 58 5.43 -8.71 -12.61
C GLY A 58 4.59 -7.49 -13.05
N LEU A 59 4.11 -6.67 -12.13
CA LEU A 59 3.29 -5.50 -12.42
C LEU A 59 4.03 -4.16 -12.28
N PHE A 60 5.26 -4.14 -11.73
CA PHE A 60 5.96 -2.93 -11.34
C PHE A 60 6.23 -1.95 -12.49
N ASP A 61 6.68 -2.45 -13.62
CA ASP A 61 6.94 -1.62 -14.81
C ASP A 61 5.62 -1.10 -15.41
N GLU A 62 4.59 -1.94 -15.48
CA GLU A 62 3.28 -1.53 -15.97
C GLU A 62 2.62 -0.49 -15.04
N PHE A 63 2.76 -0.64 -13.72
CA PHE A 63 2.31 0.36 -12.76
C PHE A 63 2.94 1.73 -13.05
N HIS A 64 4.25 1.80 -13.29
CA HIS A 64 4.93 3.06 -13.61
C HIS A 64 4.49 3.62 -14.95
N ASN A 65 4.27 2.77 -15.97
CA ASN A 65 3.76 3.22 -17.26
C ASN A 65 2.35 3.81 -17.15
N GLN A 66 1.47 3.21 -16.34
CA GLN A 66 0.12 3.74 -16.08
C GLN A 66 0.15 5.04 -15.27
N LEU A 67 1.14 5.20 -14.41
CA LEU A 67 1.28 6.37 -13.54
C LEU A 67 1.99 7.55 -14.23
N ALA A 68 2.86 7.31 -15.20
CA ALA A 68 3.68 8.33 -15.88
C ALA A 68 2.90 9.60 -16.33
N PRO A 69 1.70 9.49 -16.91
CA PRO A 69 0.93 10.68 -17.31
C PRO A 69 0.57 11.62 -16.16
N ALA A 70 0.34 11.10 -14.95
CA ALA A 70 0.04 11.91 -13.76
C ALA A 70 1.24 12.76 -13.32
N PHE A 71 2.46 12.35 -13.67
CA PHE A 71 3.71 13.09 -13.47
C PHE A 71 4.10 13.97 -14.64
N GLY A 72 3.36 13.92 -15.75
CA GLY A 72 3.76 14.56 -17.01
C GLY A 72 4.99 13.92 -17.66
N ALA A 73 5.30 12.67 -17.32
CA ALA A 73 6.38 11.88 -17.87
C ALA A 73 5.92 11.15 -19.15
N GLU A 74 6.87 10.89 -20.06
CA GLU A 74 6.60 10.18 -21.31
C GLU A 74 6.61 8.64 -21.12
N SER A 75 7.30 8.16 -20.09
CA SER A 75 7.41 6.73 -19.78
C SER A 75 7.52 6.45 -18.28
N GLY A 76 7.23 5.22 -17.87
CA GLY A 76 7.39 4.77 -16.48
C GLY A 76 8.85 4.79 -15.99
N GLU A 77 9.82 4.62 -16.89
CA GLU A 77 11.24 4.67 -16.54
C GLU A 77 11.68 6.01 -15.94
N GLU A 78 11.06 7.12 -16.36
CA GLU A 78 11.38 8.46 -15.85
C GLU A 78 10.96 8.67 -14.39
N ILE A 79 9.98 7.90 -13.90
CA ILE A 79 9.43 8.02 -12.55
C ILE A 79 9.73 6.81 -11.67
N LYS A 80 10.46 5.81 -12.17
CA LYS A 80 10.67 4.54 -11.49
C LYS A 80 11.28 4.70 -10.09
N GLY A 81 12.21 5.66 -9.92
CA GLY A 81 12.82 5.98 -8.64
C GLY A 81 11.93 6.66 -7.60
N VAL A 82 10.69 7.02 -7.97
CA VAL A 82 9.71 7.59 -7.03
C VAL A 82 9.20 6.53 -6.05
N TYR A 83 9.16 5.27 -6.48
CA TYR A 83 8.73 4.15 -5.65
C TYR A 83 9.88 3.18 -5.41
N VAL A 84 10.06 2.80 -4.17
CA VAL A 84 11.18 1.97 -3.71
C VAL A 84 10.69 0.81 -2.86
N GLY A 85 11.47 -0.27 -2.81
CA GLY A 85 11.22 -1.41 -1.94
C GLY A 85 11.97 -1.33 -0.61
N THR A 86 12.12 -2.48 0.02
CA THR A 86 12.82 -2.62 1.30
C THR A 86 14.33 -2.76 1.15
N GLU A 87 14.82 -3.05 -0.06
CA GLU A 87 16.23 -3.26 -0.31
C GLU A 87 16.97 -1.92 -0.40
N VAL A 88 18.17 -1.87 0.17
CA VAL A 88 19.02 -0.67 0.19
C VAL A 88 20.38 -1.02 -0.42
N GLN A 89 20.79 -0.24 -1.39
CA GLN A 89 22.16 -0.22 -1.89
C GLN A 89 22.92 0.90 -1.20
N TYR A 90 24.25 0.78 -1.15
CA TYR A 90 25.10 1.80 -0.56
C TYR A 90 25.99 2.40 -1.61
N ASP A 91 25.87 3.71 -1.85
CA ASP A 91 26.78 4.49 -2.64
C ASP A 91 27.94 4.97 -1.76
N VAL A 92 29.14 5.01 -2.32
CA VAL A 92 30.30 5.56 -1.64
C VAL A 92 30.46 7.02 -2.04
N TRP A 93 30.29 7.92 -1.08
CA TRP A 93 30.63 9.33 -1.24
C TRP A 93 31.94 9.63 -0.54
N VAL A 94 32.83 10.36 -1.24
CA VAL A 94 34.14 10.76 -0.72
C VAL A 94 34.11 12.26 -0.44
N ASP A 95 34.37 12.64 0.79
CA ASP A 95 34.58 14.05 1.14
C ASP A 95 35.87 14.58 0.48
N GLU A 96 35.73 15.57 -0.39
CA GLU A 96 36.84 16.11 -1.17
C GLU A 96 37.88 16.84 -0.31
N GLU A 97 37.52 17.35 0.88
CA GLU A 97 38.41 18.08 1.77
C GLU A 97 39.22 17.13 2.68
N THR A 98 38.56 16.09 3.19
CA THR A 98 39.15 15.18 4.18
C THR A 98 39.63 13.87 3.58
N GLY A 99 39.12 13.48 2.42
CA GLY A 99 39.33 12.17 1.80
C GLY A 99 38.62 11.02 2.52
N GLU A 100 37.71 11.32 3.44
CA GLU A 100 36.94 10.30 4.15
C GLU A 100 35.83 9.74 3.26
N GLU A 101 35.60 8.42 3.36
CA GLU A 101 34.55 7.71 2.64
C GLU A 101 33.30 7.52 3.54
N TYR A 102 32.15 7.86 3.00
CA TYR A 102 30.85 7.67 3.65
C TYR A 102 29.95 6.76 2.82
N GLN A 103 29.28 5.81 3.45
CA GLN A 103 28.27 4.99 2.81
C GLN A 103 26.91 5.70 2.91
N ILE A 104 26.34 6.03 1.76
CA ILE A 104 25.02 6.66 1.66
C ILE A 104 24.01 5.59 1.27
N PRO A 105 23.00 5.32 2.11
CA PRO A 105 21.96 4.36 1.76
C PRO A 105 21.08 4.90 0.63
N ASN A 106 20.90 4.12 -0.42
CA ASN A 106 20.08 4.41 -1.57
C ASN A 106 19.04 3.30 -1.76
N PRO A 107 17.76 3.55 -1.47
CA PRO A 107 16.72 2.55 -1.64
C PRO A 107 16.60 2.09 -3.10
N VAL A 108 16.38 0.79 -3.30
CA VAL A 108 16.27 0.21 -4.64
C VAL A 108 14.86 0.46 -5.20
N ALA A 109 14.83 0.97 -6.44
CA ALA A 109 13.58 1.19 -7.20
C ALA A 109 13.04 -0.14 -7.76
N ALA A 110 12.62 -1.01 -6.87
CA ALA A 110 12.01 -2.31 -7.16
C ALA A 110 11.21 -2.80 -5.95
N PRO A 111 10.26 -3.72 -6.11
CA PRO A 111 9.63 -4.39 -4.99
C PRO A 111 10.64 -5.13 -4.11
N GLY A 112 10.53 -4.96 -2.80
CA GLY A 112 11.40 -5.60 -1.82
C GLY A 112 10.66 -6.65 -1.01
N ALA A 113 11.30 -7.80 -0.76
CA ALA A 113 10.76 -8.81 0.14
C ALA A 113 10.78 -8.33 1.60
N ILE A 114 9.80 -8.78 2.37
CA ILE A 114 9.73 -8.57 3.82
C ILE A 114 10.10 -9.88 4.50
N ASP A 115 11.10 -9.86 5.37
CA ASP A 115 11.39 -10.96 6.26
C ASP A 115 10.41 -10.94 7.43
N LEU A 116 9.41 -11.82 7.38
CA LEU A 116 8.36 -11.94 8.40
C LEU A 116 8.90 -12.35 9.78
N SER A 117 10.13 -12.85 9.86
CA SER A 117 10.78 -13.24 11.10
C SER A 117 11.64 -12.15 11.75
N SER A 118 11.92 -11.07 11.02
CA SER A 118 12.80 -9.98 11.47
C SER A 118 12.03 -8.87 12.17
N GLU A 119 12.48 -8.53 13.39
CA GLU A 119 11.93 -7.37 14.12
C GLU A 119 12.22 -6.04 13.38
N GLU A 120 13.29 -5.95 12.58
CA GLU A 120 13.63 -4.77 11.80
C GLU A 120 12.60 -4.48 10.72
N ASN A 121 11.95 -5.50 10.20
CA ASN A 121 10.90 -5.38 9.20
C ASN A 121 9.52 -5.06 9.79
N GLN A 122 9.36 -5.01 11.12
CA GLN A 122 8.08 -4.66 11.75
C GLN A 122 7.58 -3.28 11.35
N LEU A 123 8.47 -2.35 10.99
CA LEU A 123 8.08 -1.03 10.49
C LEU A 123 7.23 -1.15 9.20
N TYR A 124 7.59 -2.07 8.31
CA TYR A 124 6.84 -2.32 7.08
C TYR A 124 5.53 -3.07 7.34
N MET A 125 5.44 -3.77 8.48
CA MET A 125 4.24 -4.49 8.89
C MET A 125 3.19 -3.59 9.57
N THR A 126 3.42 -2.29 9.67
CA THR A 126 2.42 -1.31 10.14
C THR A 126 1.14 -1.36 9.29
N TYR A 127 1.25 -1.86 8.07
CA TYR A 127 0.17 -2.04 7.10
C TYR A 127 -0.41 -3.45 7.06
N PHE A 128 0.04 -4.33 7.95
CA PHE A 128 -0.41 -5.71 7.99
C PHE A 128 -0.58 -6.18 9.45
N PRO A 129 -1.70 -6.87 9.79
CA PRO A 129 -1.89 -7.42 11.13
C PRO A 129 -0.88 -8.54 11.42
N MET A 130 0.04 -8.29 12.35
CA MET A 130 1.11 -9.24 12.70
C MET A 130 0.62 -10.58 13.26
N ASP A 131 -0.57 -10.60 13.84
CA ASP A 131 -1.21 -11.82 14.35
C ASP A 131 -1.59 -12.82 13.25
N LEU A 132 -1.56 -12.38 11.98
CA LEU A 132 -1.78 -13.25 10.83
C LEU A 132 -0.49 -13.64 10.10
N ALA A 133 0.68 -13.25 10.58
CA ALA A 133 1.95 -13.57 9.93
C ALA A 133 2.22 -15.08 9.83
N ASP A 134 1.66 -15.90 10.71
CA ASP A 134 1.74 -17.35 10.65
C ASP A 134 0.97 -17.96 9.45
N LYS A 135 0.03 -17.23 8.86
CA LYS A 135 -0.72 -17.61 7.66
C LYS A 135 0.01 -17.31 6.36
N LEU A 136 1.08 -16.53 6.43
CA LEU A 136 1.86 -16.11 5.26
C LEU A 136 3.09 -16.99 5.06
N ASP A 137 3.42 -17.26 3.80
CA ASP A 137 4.69 -17.87 3.38
C ASP A 137 5.65 -16.83 2.82
N SER A 138 5.14 -15.73 2.26
CA SER A 138 5.92 -14.63 1.71
C SER A 138 5.19 -13.29 1.86
N ALA A 139 5.96 -12.20 1.91
CA ALA A 139 5.45 -10.85 1.84
C ALA A 139 6.44 -9.95 1.10
N ALA A 140 5.93 -8.95 0.40
CA ALA A 140 6.75 -7.96 -0.30
C ALA A 140 6.01 -6.63 -0.41
N LEU A 141 6.75 -5.55 -0.62
CA LEU A 141 6.15 -4.25 -0.87
C LEU A 141 7.04 -3.34 -1.74
N PHE A 142 6.42 -2.32 -2.28
CA PHE A 142 7.06 -1.06 -2.69
C PHE A 142 6.20 0.12 -2.25
N TYR A 143 6.82 1.27 -2.05
CA TYR A 143 6.12 2.42 -1.46
C TYR A 143 6.73 3.77 -1.85
N ASN A 144 5.94 4.82 -1.73
CA ASN A 144 6.38 6.21 -1.66
C ASN A 144 5.59 6.94 -0.59
N MET A 145 6.28 7.56 0.35
CA MET A 145 5.68 8.28 1.48
C MET A 145 6.00 9.78 1.50
N MET A 146 6.74 10.26 0.50
CA MET A 146 7.33 11.61 0.55
C MET A 146 6.45 12.72 -0.03
N ASN A 147 5.38 12.38 -0.76
CA ASN A 147 4.54 13.37 -1.41
C ASN A 147 3.06 12.98 -1.29
N ALA A 148 2.22 13.90 -0.80
CA ALA A 148 0.80 13.67 -0.58
C ALA A 148 0.02 13.21 -1.83
N ASN A 149 0.43 13.64 -3.03
CA ASN A 149 -0.26 13.25 -4.27
C ASN A 149 0.23 11.91 -4.83
N THR A 150 1.39 11.43 -4.39
CA THR A 150 2.03 10.21 -4.89
C THR A 150 2.25 9.19 -3.79
N ASN A 151 1.81 9.50 -2.56
CA ASN A 151 1.95 8.59 -1.46
C ASN A 151 1.16 7.30 -1.74
N GLY A 152 1.77 6.20 -1.38
CA GLY A 152 1.14 4.90 -1.54
C GLY A 152 2.03 3.78 -1.04
N THR A 153 1.39 2.76 -0.54
CA THR A 153 2.00 1.48 -0.20
C THR A 153 1.30 0.39 -0.98
N PHE A 154 2.08 -0.39 -1.69
CA PHE A 154 1.64 -1.48 -2.53
C PHE A 154 2.32 -2.74 -2.02
N ALA A 155 1.54 -3.71 -1.59
CA ALA A 155 2.05 -4.91 -0.95
C ALA A 155 1.45 -6.18 -1.56
N ALA A 156 2.17 -7.29 -1.40
CA ALA A 156 1.69 -8.61 -1.74
C ALA A 156 1.97 -9.58 -0.60
N PHE A 157 1.10 -10.57 -0.46
CA PHE A 157 1.13 -11.57 0.60
C PHE A 157 0.82 -12.95 0.02
N GLY A 158 1.82 -13.82 -0.04
CA GLY A 158 1.64 -15.23 -0.36
C GLY A 158 1.04 -15.96 0.83
N LEU A 159 0.02 -16.78 0.60
CA LEU A 159 -0.68 -17.52 1.64
C LEU A 159 -0.20 -18.97 1.71
N LYS A 160 -0.03 -19.48 2.92
CA LYS A 160 0.23 -20.92 3.16
C LYS A 160 -0.98 -21.78 2.83
N ASP A 161 -2.19 -21.24 2.99
CA ASP A 161 -3.45 -21.94 2.70
C ASP A 161 -4.40 -20.97 2.00
N SER A 162 -4.86 -21.32 0.82
CA SER A 162 -5.83 -20.53 0.05
C SER A 162 -7.18 -20.36 0.77
N ALA A 163 -7.51 -21.21 1.74
CA ALA A 163 -8.70 -21.05 2.57
C ALA A 163 -8.63 -19.79 3.46
N ASP A 164 -7.44 -19.22 3.67
CA ASP A 164 -7.24 -18.03 4.50
C ASP A 164 -7.45 -16.70 3.75
N VAL A 165 -7.67 -16.72 2.42
CA VAL A 165 -7.83 -15.51 1.57
C VAL A 165 -8.78 -14.50 2.19
N GLN A 166 -10.00 -14.89 2.53
CA GLN A 166 -11.01 -13.98 3.07
C GLN A 166 -10.64 -13.45 4.46
N THR A 167 -10.06 -14.30 5.30
CA THR A 167 -9.62 -13.92 6.66
C THR A 167 -8.51 -12.88 6.60
N VAL A 168 -7.49 -13.12 5.76
CA VAL A 168 -6.34 -12.23 5.63
C VAL A 168 -6.75 -10.93 4.94
N ALA A 169 -7.56 -10.99 3.88
CA ALA A 169 -8.03 -9.79 3.18
C ALA A 169 -8.88 -8.88 4.07
N ALA A 170 -9.78 -9.45 4.89
CA ALA A 170 -10.61 -8.68 5.81
C ALA A 170 -9.76 -7.98 6.90
N ALA A 171 -8.82 -8.71 7.50
CA ALA A 171 -7.93 -8.14 8.51
C ALA A 171 -6.98 -7.09 7.92
N LEU A 172 -6.50 -7.29 6.69
CA LEU A 172 -5.69 -6.31 5.96
C LEU A 172 -6.51 -5.03 5.69
N LYS A 173 -7.75 -5.15 5.22
CA LYS A 173 -8.67 -4.03 5.05
C LYS A 173 -8.83 -3.24 6.35
N ASP A 174 -9.11 -3.92 7.46
CA ASP A 174 -9.30 -3.27 8.76
C ASP A 174 -8.02 -2.57 9.23
N ALA A 175 -6.86 -3.17 9.03
CA ALA A 175 -5.57 -2.56 9.37
C ALA A 175 -5.31 -1.30 8.54
N LEU A 176 -5.54 -1.34 7.23
CA LEU A 176 -5.34 -0.19 6.34
C LEU A 176 -6.33 0.94 6.62
N ALA A 177 -7.62 0.63 6.81
CA ALA A 177 -8.65 1.62 7.08
C ALA A 177 -8.46 2.35 8.42
N ASN A 178 -7.81 1.70 9.40
CA ASN A 178 -7.53 2.29 10.72
C ASN A 178 -6.11 2.87 10.84
N ASN A 179 -5.31 2.82 9.76
CA ASN A 179 -3.95 3.32 9.82
C ASN A 179 -3.92 4.84 9.66
N MET A 180 -3.27 5.50 10.61
CA MET A 180 -3.10 6.96 10.60
C MET A 180 -1.76 7.34 9.96
N TRP A 181 -1.83 8.01 8.82
CA TRP A 181 -0.66 8.48 8.08
C TRP A 181 -0.21 9.87 8.54
N PHE A 182 1.11 10.05 8.67
CA PHE A 182 1.66 11.34 9.10
C PHE A 182 1.91 12.33 7.95
N CYS A 183 2.06 11.85 6.71
CA CYS A 183 2.54 12.66 5.59
C CYS A 183 1.56 12.81 4.43
N GLY A 184 0.34 12.34 4.57
CA GLY A 184 -0.71 12.44 3.55
C GLY A 184 -1.78 11.40 3.81
N PHE A 185 -2.98 11.68 3.34
CA PHE A 185 -4.10 10.77 3.50
C PHE A 185 -4.32 10.04 2.18
N PRO A 186 -4.24 8.70 2.16
CA PRO A 186 -4.65 7.92 1.00
C PRO A 186 -6.14 8.13 0.69
N ASP A 187 -6.49 8.16 -0.59
CA ASP A 187 -7.87 8.34 -1.02
C ASP A 187 -8.66 7.04 -1.02
N GLY A 188 -7.95 5.90 -1.06
CA GLY A 188 -8.63 4.61 -1.09
C GLY A 188 -7.71 3.40 -0.86
N LEU A 189 -8.35 2.25 -0.76
CA LEU A 189 -7.70 0.95 -0.71
C LEU A 189 -8.22 0.03 -1.81
N TYR A 190 -7.34 -0.86 -2.26
CA TYR A 190 -7.66 -1.94 -3.18
C TYR A 190 -7.00 -3.22 -2.71
N ILE A 191 -7.77 -4.30 -2.63
CA ILE A 191 -7.28 -5.63 -2.24
C ILE A 191 -7.85 -6.63 -3.23
N ALA A 192 -6.98 -7.41 -3.86
CA ALA A 192 -7.38 -8.47 -4.77
C ALA A 192 -6.52 -9.72 -4.56
N GLU A 193 -7.03 -10.85 -5.02
CA GLU A 193 -6.28 -12.10 -5.13
C GLU A 193 -5.91 -12.33 -6.59
N VAL A 194 -4.65 -12.70 -6.81
CA VAL A 194 -4.11 -13.10 -8.11
C VAL A 194 -3.26 -14.35 -7.91
N ASP A 195 -3.61 -15.45 -8.58
CA ASP A 195 -2.85 -16.71 -8.56
C ASP A 195 -2.42 -17.17 -7.14
N GLY A 196 -3.29 -17.03 -6.15
CA GLY A 196 -3.07 -17.45 -4.76
C GLY A 196 -2.28 -16.43 -3.90
N VAL A 197 -1.98 -15.25 -4.43
CA VAL A 197 -1.35 -14.14 -3.71
C VAL A 197 -2.37 -13.02 -3.49
N ILE A 198 -2.45 -12.49 -2.29
CA ILE A 198 -3.21 -11.25 -2.03
C ILE A 198 -2.31 -10.07 -2.38
N ILE A 199 -2.78 -9.20 -3.26
CA ILE A 199 -2.17 -7.92 -3.54
C ILE A 199 -3.01 -6.79 -2.95
N SER A 200 -2.36 -5.75 -2.47
CA SER A 200 -3.03 -4.60 -1.87
C SER A 200 -2.39 -3.29 -2.26
N ALA A 201 -3.22 -2.26 -2.37
CA ALA A 201 -2.80 -0.88 -2.53
C ALA A 201 -3.54 0.00 -1.52
N PHE A 202 -2.81 0.93 -0.93
CA PHE A 202 -3.32 1.97 -0.04
C PHE A 202 -2.66 3.28 -0.44
N ALA A 203 -3.36 4.11 -1.21
CA ALA A 203 -2.72 5.19 -1.94
C ALA A 203 -3.67 6.34 -2.28
N GLY A 204 -3.10 7.47 -2.73
CA GLY A 204 -3.82 8.53 -3.40
C GLY A 204 -4.44 8.06 -4.73
N ASN A 205 -5.39 8.83 -5.26
CA ASN A 205 -6.20 8.43 -6.42
C ASN A 205 -5.36 8.03 -7.65
N ASP A 206 -4.36 8.83 -8.03
CA ASP A 206 -3.57 8.56 -9.24
C ASP A 206 -2.78 7.26 -9.13
N PRO A 207 -1.94 7.04 -8.08
CA PRO A 207 -1.23 5.78 -7.92
C PRO A 207 -2.16 4.59 -7.67
N LEU A 208 -3.30 4.77 -7.00
CA LEU A 208 -4.28 3.70 -6.81
C LEU A 208 -4.89 3.24 -8.14
N ASN A 209 -5.28 4.18 -9.00
CA ASN A 209 -5.83 3.87 -10.31
C ASN A 209 -4.78 3.24 -11.24
N ALA A 210 -3.53 3.74 -11.21
CA ALA A 210 -2.43 3.15 -11.95
C ALA A 210 -2.16 1.70 -11.52
N PHE A 211 -2.20 1.42 -10.21
CA PHE A 211 -2.02 0.07 -9.69
C PHE A 211 -3.14 -0.87 -10.15
N LYS A 212 -4.40 -0.46 -10.04
CA LYS A 212 -5.55 -1.25 -10.54
C LYS A 212 -5.43 -1.56 -12.03
N ALA A 213 -5.03 -0.58 -12.83
CA ALA A 213 -4.81 -0.75 -14.27
C ALA A 213 -3.67 -1.73 -14.56
N ALA A 214 -2.55 -1.62 -13.83
CA ALA A 214 -1.43 -2.54 -13.96
C ALA A 214 -1.81 -3.98 -13.58
N VAL A 215 -2.55 -4.17 -12.49
CA VAL A 215 -3.06 -5.48 -12.08
C VAL A 215 -3.93 -6.10 -13.18
N ALA A 216 -4.87 -5.32 -13.73
CA ALA A 216 -5.76 -5.80 -14.78
C ALA A 216 -5.04 -6.08 -16.11
N ALA A 217 -3.93 -5.39 -16.38
CA ALA A 217 -3.11 -5.62 -17.58
C ALA A 217 -2.16 -6.83 -17.43
N THR A 218 -1.73 -7.12 -16.20
CA THR A 218 -0.72 -8.15 -15.94
C THR A 218 -1.34 -9.53 -15.68
N TYR A 219 -2.49 -9.58 -15.00
CA TYR A 219 -3.10 -10.82 -14.53
C TYR A 219 -4.44 -11.10 -15.23
N GLU A 220 -4.60 -12.32 -15.73
CA GLU A 220 -5.84 -12.76 -16.40
C GLU A 220 -6.98 -13.02 -15.41
N ASN A 221 -6.65 -13.54 -14.22
CA ASN A 221 -7.62 -13.93 -13.20
C ASN A 221 -7.44 -13.06 -11.96
N VAL A 222 -8.17 -11.94 -11.90
CA VAL A 222 -8.15 -11.03 -10.77
C VAL A 222 -9.46 -11.17 -10.01
N ASN A 223 -9.38 -11.62 -8.76
CA ASN A 223 -10.51 -11.67 -7.84
C ASN A 223 -10.45 -10.46 -6.92
N VAL A 224 -11.21 -9.41 -7.25
CA VAL A 224 -11.26 -8.18 -6.43
C VAL A 224 -12.07 -8.45 -5.16
N LEU A 225 -11.42 -8.30 -4.00
CA LEU A 225 -12.00 -8.53 -2.68
C LEU A 225 -12.52 -7.24 -2.06
N TYR A 226 -11.75 -6.16 -2.17
CA TYR A 226 -12.12 -4.81 -1.72
C TYR A 226 -11.60 -3.75 -2.69
N ASP A 227 -12.46 -2.77 -2.98
CA ASP A 227 -12.14 -1.55 -3.75
C ASP A 227 -12.96 -0.41 -3.15
N GLU A 228 -12.37 0.31 -2.19
CA GLU A 228 -13.10 1.25 -1.34
C GLU A 228 -12.39 2.59 -1.27
N ALA A 229 -13.18 3.67 -1.34
CA ALA A 229 -12.70 4.99 -0.97
C ALA A 229 -12.56 5.08 0.56
N ILE A 230 -11.51 5.74 1.03
CA ILE A 230 -11.32 6.04 2.45
C ILE A 230 -11.69 7.50 2.65
N GLY A 231 -12.75 7.74 3.44
CA GLY A 231 -13.14 9.08 3.84
C GLY A 231 -12.55 9.39 5.22
N PHE A 232 -11.83 10.51 5.33
CA PHE A 232 -11.41 11.11 6.60
C PHE A 232 -12.29 12.31 6.93
#